data_e6cd6fe2d44d7de993c766efca0d7412
#
_entry.id   e6cd6fe2d44d7de993c766efca0d7412
#
_cell.length_a   1.000
_cell.length_b   1.000
_cell.length_c   1.000
_cell.angle_alpha   90.00
_cell.angle_beta   90.00
_cell.angle_gamma   90.00
#
_symmetry.space_group_name_H-M   'P 1'
#
loop_
_entity.id
_entity.type
_entity.pdbx_description
1 polymer ?
#
loop_
_entity_poly.entity_id
_entity_poly.type
_entity_poly.pdbx_seq_one_letter_code
_entity_poly.pdbx_strand_id
1 'polypeptide(L)'
;MPEWELPGAMLIELRKGMTLHPGTFNAVIAPEKVIVSALNINTDLQRFLFLYVSGNYSRLLSSINRSSRNFEVRRAFMAHQLFTILKEASHTVVLLEHDPTLFDGAENMLPQIAGMLKEIGRESLVILYTPSIDRSFSVLMRQADHIIEITPADDISGTTLYRSSRSLRNGGVLPYAQQTLEVS
;
A
#
# COMPACT_ATOMS: atom_id res chain seq x y z
N MET A 1 -26.32 -3.26 2.27
CA MET A 1 -25.04 -3.96 2.39
C MET A 1 -24.08 -3.34 1.41
N PRO A 2 -22.97 -2.77 1.84
CA PRO A 2 -21.96 -2.28 0.89
C PRO A 2 -21.44 -3.46 0.04
N GLU A 3 -21.09 -3.19 -1.22
CA GLU A 3 -20.64 -4.25 -2.16
C GLU A 3 -19.42 -5.06 -1.66
N TRP A 4 -18.61 -4.49 -0.79
CA TRP A 4 -17.45 -5.17 -0.20
C TRP A 4 -17.79 -6.13 0.95
N GLU A 5 -19.02 -6.15 1.44
CA GLU A 5 -19.50 -7.13 2.43
C GLU A 5 -20.06 -8.41 1.79
N LEU A 6 -20.04 -8.49 0.45
CA LEU A 6 -20.48 -9.70 -0.24
C LEU A 6 -19.48 -10.85 -0.01
N PRO A 7 -19.95 -12.10 0.13
CA PRO A 7 -19.10 -13.27 0.22
C PRO A 7 -18.17 -13.36 -1.01
N GLY A 8 -16.85 -13.27 -0.78
CA GLY A 8 -15.83 -13.26 -1.84
C GLY A 8 -15.28 -11.88 -2.20
N ALA A 9 -15.66 -10.81 -1.47
CA ALA A 9 -15.00 -9.51 -1.60
C ALA A 9 -13.50 -9.64 -1.25
N MET A 10 -12.65 -9.05 -2.08
CA MET A 10 -11.22 -9.02 -1.83
C MET A 10 -10.92 -8.13 -0.64
N LEU A 11 -10.39 -8.71 0.43
CA LEU A 11 -9.96 -7.99 1.62
C LEU A 11 -8.56 -8.47 2.00
N ILE A 12 -7.67 -7.55 2.32
CA ILE A 12 -6.36 -7.90 2.87
C ILE A 12 -6.32 -7.42 4.31
N GLU A 13 -6.31 -8.35 5.24
CA GLU A 13 -6.10 -8.03 6.65
C GLU A 13 -4.60 -7.95 6.92
N LEU A 14 -4.09 -6.75 7.18
CA LEU A 14 -2.70 -6.53 7.56
C LEU A 14 -2.44 -6.99 9.00
N ARG A 15 -3.44 -6.78 9.87
CA ARG A 15 -3.46 -7.15 11.27
C ARG A 15 -4.92 -7.22 11.71
N LYS A 16 -5.21 -7.88 12.83
CA LYS A 16 -6.56 -8.00 13.39
C LYS A 16 -7.25 -6.63 13.49
N GLY A 17 -8.35 -6.49 12.75
CA GLY A 17 -9.13 -5.25 12.70
C GLY A 17 -8.58 -4.19 11.74
N MET A 18 -7.54 -4.47 10.97
CA MET A 18 -6.96 -3.55 10.00
C MET A 18 -6.99 -4.16 8.61
N THR A 19 -7.98 -3.76 7.84
CA THR A 19 -8.28 -4.36 6.54
C THR A 19 -8.12 -3.32 5.42
N LEU A 20 -7.48 -3.74 4.33
CA LEU A 20 -7.39 -2.97 3.09
C LEU A 20 -8.54 -3.37 2.17
N HIS A 21 -9.14 -2.38 1.51
CA HIS A 21 -10.30 -2.56 0.65
C HIS A 21 -10.01 -2.16 -0.80
N PRO A 22 -10.66 -2.79 -1.78
CA PRO A 22 -10.66 -2.32 -3.16
C PRO A 22 -11.17 -0.88 -3.27
N GLY A 23 -10.76 -0.18 -4.32
CA GLY A 23 -11.15 1.21 -4.52
C GLY A 23 -10.41 2.18 -3.60
N THR A 24 -9.25 1.79 -3.05
CA THR A 24 -8.45 2.63 -2.16
C THR A 24 -6.96 2.59 -2.50
N PHE A 25 -6.31 3.73 -2.32
CA PHE A 25 -4.86 3.86 -2.31
C PHE A 25 -4.37 3.93 -0.86
N ASN A 26 -3.57 2.96 -0.45
CA ASN A 26 -3.06 2.83 0.91
C ASN A 26 -1.54 2.95 0.94
N ALA A 27 -1.02 3.81 1.82
CA ALA A 27 0.39 3.87 2.16
C ALA A 27 0.62 3.06 3.43
N VAL A 28 1.45 2.02 3.35
CA VAL A 28 1.72 1.10 4.44
C VAL A 28 3.17 1.18 4.85
N ILE A 29 3.39 1.57 6.11
CA ILE A 29 4.69 1.59 6.76
C ILE A 29 4.69 0.47 7.81
N ALA A 30 5.42 -0.59 7.56
CA ALA A 30 5.39 -1.76 8.43
C ALA A 30 6.68 -2.59 8.33
N PRO A 31 7.03 -3.38 9.35
CA PRO A 31 8.06 -4.40 9.22
C PRO A 31 7.74 -5.38 8.09
N GLU A 32 8.77 -5.86 7.38
CA GLU A 32 8.62 -6.80 6.24
C GLU A 32 7.77 -8.02 6.60
N LYS A 33 8.00 -8.59 7.79
CA LYS A 33 7.25 -9.77 8.28
C LYS A 33 5.73 -9.55 8.31
N VAL A 34 5.28 -8.32 8.58
CA VAL A 34 3.85 -8.01 8.69
C VAL A 34 3.20 -8.06 7.30
N ILE A 35 3.76 -7.37 6.32
CA ILE A 35 3.20 -7.35 4.97
C ILE A 35 3.32 -8.72 4.28
N VAL A 36 4.45 -9.42 4.45
CA VAL A 36 4.66 -10.78 3.91
C VAL A 36 3.64 -11.74 4.51
N SER A 37 3.45 -11.71 5.82
CA SER A 37 2.47 -12.57 6.51
C SER A 37 1.05 -12.30 6.01
N ALA A 38 0.65 -11.03 5.91
CA ALA A 38 -0.67 -10.64 5.43
C ALA A 38 -0.95 -11.13 4.00
N LEU A 39 0.04 -11.01 3.10
CA LEU A 39 -0.09 -11.46 1.73
C LEU A 39 -0.13 -12.99 1.61
N ASN A 40 0.67 -13.70 2.40
CA ASN A 40 0.78 -15.16 2.33
C ASN A 40 -0.39 -15.88 3.01
N ILE A 41 -0.96 -15.30 4.07
CA ILE A 41 -2.13 -15.88 4.76
C ILE A 41 -3.39 -15.73 3.90
N ASN A 42 -3.50 -14.64 3.16
CA ASN A 42 -4.68 -14.38 2.33
C ASN A 42 -4.58 -15.11 0.98
N THR A 43 -4.94 -16.40 0.99
CA THR A 43 -4.91 -17.26 -0.21
C THR A 43 -5.86 -16.80 -1.31
N ASP A 44 -6.91 -16.05 -1.00
CA ASP A 44 -7.86 -15.53 -1.97
C ASP A 44 -7.20 -14.51 -2.92
N LEU A 45 -6.10 -13.86 -2.51
CA LEU A 45 -5.33 -12.98 -3.38
C LEU A 45 -4.85 -13.68 -4.66
N GLN A 46 -4.63 -14.99 -4.63
CA GLN A 46 -4.21 -15.75 -5.81
C GLN A 46 -5.27 -15.82 -6.91
N ARG A 47 -6.52 -15.49 -6.61
CA ARG A 47 -7.64 -15.45 -7.57
C ARG A 47 -7.70 -14.13 -8.35
N PHE A 48 -7.08 -13.07 -7.85
CA PHE A 48 -7.10 -11.74 -8.43
C PHE A 48 -5.85 -11.47 -9.27
N LEU A 49 -5.99 -10.58 -10.25
CA LEU A 49 -4.85 -10.07 -10.99
C LEU A 49 -4.01 -9.19 -10.05
N PHE A 50 -2.83 -9.67 -9.72
CA PHE A 50 -1.92 -9.03 -8.78
C PHE A 50 -0.67 -8.54 -9.48
N LEU A 51 -0.43 -7.24 -9.45
CA LEU A 51 0.80 -6.61 -9.93
C LEU A 51 1.70 -6.25 -8.74
N TYR A 52 2.87 -6.87 -8.74
CA TYR A 52 3.95 -6.48 -7.82
C TYR A 52 4.98 -5.65 -8.57
N VAL A 53 5.20 -4.43 -8.10
CA VAL A 53 6.21 -3.52 -8.67
C VAL A 53 7.31 -3.27 -7.66
N SER A 54 8.55 -3.48 -8.06
CA SER A 54 9.73 -3.17 -7.25
C SER A 54 10.69 -2.25 -8.02
N GLY A 55 11.59 -1.62 -7.28
CA GLY A 55 12.72 -0.89 -7.82
C GLY A 55 13.94 -1.78 -8.07
N ASN A 56 15.11 -1.19 -7.92
CA ASN A 56 16.40 -1.86 -8.08
C ASN A 56 16.58 -3.00 -7.06
N TYR A 57 16.04 -2.82 -5.88
CA TYR A 57 16.08 -3.78 -4.79
C TYR A 57 14.67 -4.17 -4.38
N SER A 58 14.48 -5.46 -4.09
CA SER A 58 13.25 -5.97 -3.52
C SER A 58 13.57 -6.78 -2.27
N ARG A 59 12.88 -6.48 -1.19
CA ARG A 59 12.98 -7.19 0.09
C ARG A 59 11.90 -8.26 0.23
N LEU A 60 10.71 -7.98 -0.34
CA LEU A 60 9.53 -8.83 -0.13
C LEU A 60 9.47 -9.99 -1.11
N LEU A 61 9.97 -9.82 -2.34
CA LEU A 61 9.69 -10.73 -3.46
C LEU A 61 10.11 -12.18 -3.22
N SER A 62 11.20 -12.39 -2.48
CA SER A 62 11.68 -13.74 -2.13
C SER A 62 10.80 -14.46 -1.11
N SER A 63 10.01 -13.73 -0.34
CA SER A 63 9.23 -14.23 0.80
C SER A 63 7.73 -14.31 0.51
N ILE A 64 7.26 -13.70 -0.60
CA ILE A 64 5.86 -13.74 -1.01
C ILE A 64 5.56 -15.00 -1.82
N ASN A 65 4.43 -15.65 -1.53
CA ASN A 65 3.93 -16.76 -2.33
C ASN A 65 3.49 -16.27 -3.72
N ARG A 66 4.15 -16.76 -4.77
CA ARG A 66 3.95 -16.38 -6.19
C ARG A 66 3.49 -17.55 -7.04
N SER A 67 2.82 -18.53 -6.46
CA SER A 67 2.40 -19.74 -7.18
C SER A 67 1.25 -19.48 -8.16
N SER A 68 0.51 -18.38 -8.01
CA SER A 68 -0.59 -18.01 -8.91
C SER A 68 -0.09 -17.52 -10.26
N ARG A 69 -0.77 -17.93 -11.34
CA ARG A 69 -0.57 -17.40 -12.70
C ARG A 69 -1.03 -15.94 -12.84
N ASN A 70 -1.84 -15.47 -11.90
CA ASN A 70 -2.36 -14.11 -11.87
C ASN A 70 -1.38 -13.13 -11.18
N PHE A 71 -0.24 -13.61 -10.70
CA PHE A 71 0.78 -12.80 -10.03
C PHE A 71 1.84 -12.35 -11.05
N GLU A 72 1.81 -11.07 -11.40
CA GLU A 72 2.77 -10.43 -12.28
C GLU A 72 3.81 -9.64 -11.49
N VAL A 73 5.07 -9.76 -11.88
CA VAL A 73 6.19 -9.00 -11.30
C VAL A 73 6.76 -8.08 -12.36
N ARG A 74 6.83 -6.79 -12.04
CA ARG A 74 7.54 -5.80 -12.86
C ARG A 74 8.59 -5.07 -12.05
N ARG A 75 9.72 -4.76 -12.67
CA ARG A 75 10.79 -3.95 -12.09
C ARG A 75 10.94 -2.64 -12.84
N ALA A 76 11.06 -1.57 -12.07
CA ALA A 76 11.46 -0.26 -12.58
C ALA A 76 12.88 0.04 -12.11
N PHE A 77 13.70 0.58 -13.00
CA PHE A 77 15.07 1.03 -12.67
C PHE A 77 15.16 2.55 -12.56
N MET A 78 14.12 3.26 -12.96
CA MET A 78 14.01 4.71 -12.90
C MET A 78 12.55 5.15 -12.86
N ALA A 79 12.28 6.38 -12.42
CA ALA A 79 10.93 6.92 -12.22
C ALA A 79 10.07 6.88 -13.49
N HIS A 80 10.65 7.12 -14.68
CA HIS A 80 9.92 7.05 -15.95
C HIS A 80 9.40 5.65 -16.26
N GLN A 81 10.20 4.62 -15.98
CA GLN A 81 9.75 3.23 -16.15
C GLN A 81 8.64 2.88 -15.15
N LEU A 82 8.79 3.32 -13.90
CA LEU A 82 7.72 3.16 -12.91
C LEU A 82 6.41 3.79 -13.38
N PHE A 83 6.48 5.03 -13.88
CA PHE A 83 5.30 5.72 -14.41
C PHE A 83 4.65 4.95 -15.56
N THR A 84 5.46 4.41 -16.50
CA THR A 84 4.97 3.60 -17.62
C THR A 84 4.29 2.31 -17.13
N ILE A 85 4.91 1.60 -16.18
CA ILE A 85 4.34 0.39 -15.58
C ILE A 85 2.98 0.68 -14.95
N LEU A 86 2.89 1.76 -14.17
CA LEU A 86 1.65 2.16 -13.51
C LEU A 86 0.56 2.57 -14.51
N LYS A 87 0.93 3.27 -15.59
CA LYS A 87 0.01 3.67 -16.65
C LYS A 87 -0.62 2.48 -17.38
N GLU A 88 0.13 1.39 -17.51
CA GLU A 88 -0.31 0.16 -18.15
C GLU A 88 -1.04 -0.79 -17.18
N ALA A 89 -1.04 -0.50 -15.88
CA ALA A 89 -1.62 -1.38 -14.87
C ALA A 89 -3.14 -1.47 -15.03
N SER A 90 -3.63 -2.71 -15.16
CA SER A 90 -5.06 -3.05 -15.21
C SER A 90 -5.39 -4.16 -14.20
N HIS A 91 -4.65 -4.21 -13.11
CA HIS A 91 -4.70 -5.26 -12.11
C HIS A 91 -5.67 -4.89 -10.98
N THR A 92 -6.27 -5.90 -10.36
CA THR A 92 -7.16 -5.73 -9.21
C THR A 92 -6.41 -5.29 -7.96
N VAL A 93 -5.16 -5.78 -7.81
CA VAL A 93 -4.25 -5.39 -6.73
C VAL A 93 -2.94 -4.90 -7.34
N VAL A 94 -2.46 -3.75 -6.87
CA VAL A 94 -1.16 -3.19 -7.22
C VAL A 94 -0.37 -2.96 -5.94
N LEU A 95 0.69 -3.72 -5.74
CA LEU A 95 1.65 -3.51 -4.65
C LEU A 95 2.92 -2.89 -5.21
N LEU A 96 3.19 -1.66 -4.82
CA LEU A 96 4.45 -0.97 -5.09
C LEU A 96 5.35 -1.02 -3.85
N GLU A 97 6.42 -1.79 -3.92
CA GLU A 97 7.51 -1.73 -2.94
C GLU A 97 8.37 -0.51 -3.22
N HIS A 98 8.37 0.43 -2.28
CA HIS A 98 9.07 1.69 -2.45
C HIS A 98 10.59 1.50 -2.46
N ASP A 99 11.22 2.13 -3.44
CA ASP A 99 12.67 2.23 -3.57
C ASP A 99 13.04 3.69 -3.86
N PRO A 100 13.67 4.40 -2.90
CA PRO A 100 14.00 5.82 -3.07
C PRO A 100 14.95 6.08 -4.25
N THR A 101 15.79 5.11 -4.63
CA THR A 101 16.77 5.27 -5.70
C THR A 101 16.13 5.49 -7.08
N LEU A 102 14.84 5.11 -7.23
CA LEU A 102 14.09 5.37 -8.46
C LEU A 102 13.92 6.87 -8.76
N PHE A 103 13.98 7.70 -7.71
CA PHE A 103 13.70 9.13 -7.78
C PHE A 103 14.95 10.00 -7.75
N ASP A 104 16.15 9.40 -7.73
CA ASP A 104 17.41 10.14 -7.77
C ASP A 104 17.51 10.96 -9.06
N GLY A 105 17.49 12.29 -8.94
CA GLY A 105 17.47 13.22 -10.07
C GLY A 105 16.14 13.27 -10.85
N ALA A 106 15.08 12.66 -10.33
CA ALA A 106 13.75 12.63 -10.94
C ALA A 106 12.63 12.96 -9.93
N GLU A 107 12.94 13.76 -8.92
CA GLU A 107 12.01 14.15 -7.86
C GLU A 107 10.78 14.90 -8.38
N ASN A 108 10.92 15.57 -9.52
CA ASN A 108 9.83 16.23 -10.22
C ASN A 108 8.72 15.27 -10.71
N MET A 109 9.00 13.98 -10.80
CA MET A 109 8.01 12.95 -11.16
C MET A 109 7.17 12.47 -9.99
N LEU A 110 7.59 12.71 -8.74
CA LEU A 110 6.87 12.25 -7.56
C LEU A 110 5.38 12.66 -7.53
N PRO A 111 5.00 13.92 -7.83
CA PRO A 111 3.58 14.29 -7.85
C PRO A 111 2.78 13.56 -8.93
N GLN A 112 3.38 13.30 -10.09
CA GLN A 112 2.72 12.59 -11.19
C GLN A 112 2.51 11.11 -10.83
N ILE A 113 3.51 10.46 -10.25
CA ILE A 113 3.42 9.06 -9.79
C ILE A 113 2.40 8.95 -8.65
N ALA A 114 2.40 9.88 -7.70
CA ALA A 114 1.41 9.91 -6.63
C ALA A 114 -0.02 10.04 -7.17
N GLY A 115 -0.23 10.92 -8.17
CA GLY A 115 -1.50 11.09 -8.87
C GLY A 115 -1.93 9.82 -9.60
N MET A 116 -0.99 9.11 -10.24
CA MET A 116 -1.26 7.85 -10.93
C MET A 116 -1.67 6.74 -9.96
N LEU A 117 -0.98 6.60 -8.83
CA LEU A 117 -1.35 5.64 -7.77
C LEU A 117 -2.76 5.93 -7.24
N LYS A 118 -3.10 7.21 -7.08
CA LYS A 118 -4.44 7.63 -6.66
C LYS A 118 -5.51 7.29 -7.70
N GLU A 119 -5.21 7.49 -8.98
CA GLU A 119 -6.13 7.17 -10.07
C GLU A 119 -6.39 5.65 -10.16
N ILE A 120 -5.33 4.84 -10.14
CA ILE A 120 -5.45 3.36 -10.10
C ILE A 120 -6.25 2.94 -8.86
N GLY A 121 -6.02 3.58 -7.72
CA GLY A 121 -6.69 3.27 -6.46
C GLY A 121 -8.22 3.49 -6.48
N ARG A 122 -8.78 4.12 -7.50
CA ARG A 122 -10.25 4.28 -7.62
C ARG A 122 -10.97 2.98 -7.99
N GLU A 123 -10.30 2.11 -8.73
CA GLU A 123 -10.86 0.86 -9.24
C GLU A 123 -10.14 -0.38 -8.70
N SER A 124 -8.93 -0.20 -8.17
CA SER A 124 -8.07 -1.26 -7.68
C SER A 124 -7.74 -1.07 -6.20
N LEU A 125 -7.19 -2.09 -5.56
CA LEU A 125 -6.49 -1.94 -4.30
C LEU A 125 -5.04 -1.57 -4.58
N VAL A 126 -4.62 -0.36 -4.22
CA VAL A 126 -3.23 0.08 -4.31
C VAL A 126 -2.58 0.07 -2.93
N ILE A 127 -1.42 -0.57 -2.84
CA ILE A 127 -0.58 -0.63 -1.64
C ILE A 127 0.79 -0.07 -2.00
N LEU A 128 1.13 1.09 -1.44
CA LEU A 128 2.48 1.64 -1.46
C LEU A 128 3.16 1.26 -0.14
N TYR A 129 4.17 0.42 -0.22
CA TYR A 129 4.82 -0.15 0.96
C TYR A 129 6.24 0.36 1.16
N THR A 130 6.60 0.61 2.41
CA THR A 130 7.98 0.83 2.87
C THR A 130 8.16 0.31 4.30
N PRO A 131 9.34 -0.18 4.69
CA PRO A 131 9.65 -0.45 6.10
C PRO A 131 9.98 0.82 6.89
N SER A 132 10.37 1.92 6.21
CA SER A 132 10.70 3.20 6.83
C SER A 132 10.41 4.36 5.89
N ILE A 133 9.94 5.47 6.44
CA ILE A 133 9.61 6.67 5.67
C ILE A 133 10.88 7.42 5.28
N ASP A 134 10.98 7.79 4.01
CA ASP A 134 11.94 8.74 3.48
C ASP A 134 11.25 9.96 2.83
N ARG A 135 12.02 10.86 2.24
CA ARG A 135 11.51 12.08 1.62
C ARG A 135 10.59 11.78 0.44
N SER A 136 10.96 10.85 -0.45
CA SER A 136 10.18 10.51 -1.64
C SER A 136 8.89 9.80 -1.27
N PHE A 137 8.93 8.85 -0.33
CA PHE A 137 7.74 8.21 0.21
C PHE A 137 6.78 9.22 0.84
N SER A 138 7.32 10.20 1.60
CA SER A 138 6.52 11.26 2.21
C SER A 138 5.73 12.10 1.20
N VAL A 139 6.25 12.27 -0.03
CA VAL A 139 5.52 12.95 -1.11
C VAL A 139 4.47 12.04 -1.70
N LEU A 140 4.81 10.78 -2.00
CA LEU A 140 3.89 9.81 -2.61
C LEU A 140 2.66 9.55 -1.72
N MET A 141 2.87 9.34 -0.42
CA MET A 141 1.78 9.00 0.51
C MET A 141 0.75 10.12 0.73
N ARG A 142 1.04 11.38 0.32
CA ARG A 142 0.08 12.50 0.47
C ARG A 142 -1.22 12.28 -0.28
N GLN A 143 -1.20 11.50 -1.36
CA GLN A 143 -2.38 11.18 -2.16
C GLN A 143 -3.10 9.92 -1.69
N ALA A 144 -2.54 9.19 -0.72
CA ALA A 144 -3.15 7.99 -0.18
C ALA A 144 -4.48 8.30 0.53
N ASP A 145 -5.44 7.40 0.39
CA ASP A 145 -6.70 7.44 1.14
C ASP A 145 -6.48 7.10 2.60
N HIS A 146 -5.57 6.13 2.84
CA HIS A 146 -5.21 5.68 4.17
C HIS A 146 -3.69 5.62 4.30
N ILE A 147 -3.20 6.05 5.45
CA ILE A 147 -1.81 5.92 5.87
C ILE A 147 -1.81 5.01 7.09
N ILE A 148 -1.12 3.89 6.99
CA ILE A 148 -1.09 2.85 8.01
C ILE A 148 0.36 2.67 8.44
N GLU A 149 0.62 2.92 9.71
CA GLU A 149 1.94 2.74 10.31
C GLU A 149 1.85 1.66 11.40
N ILE A 150 2.60 0.59 11.23
CA ILE A 150 2.70 -0.53 12.18
C ILE A 150 4.13 -0.57 12.70
N THR A 151 4.29 -0.35 13.99
CA THR A 151 5.60 -0.40 14.64
C THR A 151 5.86 -1.78 15.26
N PRO A 152 7.14 -2.19 15.46
CA PRO A 152 7.44 -3.45 16.14
C PRO A 152 6.91 -3.53 17.58
N ALA A 153 6.75 -2.37 18.24
CA ALA A 153 6.19 -2.28 19.60
C ALA A 153 4.69 -2.63 19.66
N ASP A 154 4.00 -2.52 18.53
CA ASP A 154 2.56 -2.81 18.45
C ASP A 154 2.25 -4.30 18.61
N ASP A 155 3.24 -5.18 18.44
CA ASP A 155 3.09 -6.62 18.74
C ASP A 155 2.82 -6.88 20.23
N ILE A 156 3.16 -5.94 21.11
CA ILE A 156 3.03 -6.07 22.57
C ILE A 156 1.83 -5.27 23.11
N SER A 157 1.51 -4.11 22.53
CA SER A 157 0.54 -3.17 23.09
C SER A 157 -0.73 -2.95 22.26
N GLY A 158 -0.81 -3.51 21.05
CA GLY A 158 -2.01 -3.35 20.19
C GLY A 158 -2.25 -1.95 19.64
N THR A 159 -1.34 -1.01 19.84
CA THR A 159 -1.49 0.37 19.38
C THR A 159 -1.00 0.52 17.96
N THR A 160 -1.87 0.82 17.02
CA THR A 160 -1.54 1.09 15.63
C THR A 160 -2.06 2.47 15.25
N LEU A 161 -1.21 3.28 14.63
CA LEU A 161 -1.60 4.59 14.13
C LEU A 161 -2.26 4.44 12.76
N TYR A 162 -3.58 4.67 12.72
CA TYR A 162 -4.35 4.74 11.48
C TYR A 162 -4.72 6.19 11.20
N ARG A 163 -4.40 6.68 10.01
CA ARG A 163 -4.77 8.02 9.57
C ARG A 163 -5.51 7.97 8.24
N SER A 164 -6.75 8.48 8.24
CA SER A 164 -7.50 8.69 7.00
C SER A 164 -7.20 10.08 6.44
N SER A 165 -6.81 10.17 5.17
CA SER A 165 -6.52 11.43 4.49
C SER A 165 -7.76 12.29 4.19
N ARG A 166 -8.97 11.77 4.37
CA ARG A 166 -10.22 12.55 4.23
C ARG A 166 -10.30 13.74 5.19
N SER A 167 -9.58 13.69 6.32
CA SER A 167 -9.55 14.78 7.30
C SER A 167 -8.69 15.99 6.90
N LEU A 168 -7.87 15.88 5.86
CA LEU A 168 -6.94 16.96 5.45
C LEU A 168 -7.52 17.96 4.45
N ARG A 169 -8.72 17.73 3.89
CA ARG A 169 -9.31 18.61 2.87
C ARG A 169 -10.12 19.78 3.44
N ASN A 170 -10.50 19.72 4.70
CA ASN A 170 -11.15 20.85 5.39
C ASN A 170 -10.13 21.51 6.29
N GLY A 171 -9.60 22.67 5.88
CA GLY A 171 -8.55 23.46 6.50
C GLY A 171 -8.68 23.82 7.99
N GLY A 172 -8.95 22.85 8.82
CA GLY A 172 -8.94 22.95 10.27
C GLY A 172 -7.76 22.15 10.83
N VAL A 173 -6.87 22.82 11.53
CA VAL A 173 -5.89 22.18 12.41
C VAL A 173 -6.68 21.46 13.51
N LEU A 174 -6.93 20.16 13.33
CA LEU A 174 -7.48 19.34 14.42
C LEU A 174 -6.34 18.61 15.12
N PRO A 175 -6.38 18.58 16.47
CA PRO A 175 -5.40 17.85 17.25
C PRO A 175 -5.45 16.37 16.90
N TYR A 176 -4.32 15.70 17.01
CA TYR A 176 -4.12 14.28 16.78
C TYR A 176 -5.24 13.45 17.45
N ALA A 177 -6.15 12.92 16.65
CA ALA A 177 -7.07 11.90 17.14
C ALA A 177 -6.33 10.55 17.13
N GLN A 178 -5.75 10.21 18.27
CA GLN A 178 -5.35 8.85 18.59
C GLN A 178 -6.63 8.03 18.77
N GLN A 179 -7.00 7.23 17.80
CA GLN A 179 -7.97 6.15 18.06
C GLN A 179 -7.20 4.96 18.60
N THR A 180 -7.18 4.84 19.91
CA THR A 180 -6.76 3.64 20.60
C THR A 180 -7.91 2.65 20.50
N LEU A 181 -7.77 1.59 19.71
CA LEU A 181 -8.69 0.47 19.74
C LEU A 181 -8.33 -0.38 20.95
N GLU A 182 -9.04 -0.19 22.03
CA GLU A 182 -9.02 -1.13 23.17
C GLU A 182 -9.67 -2.44 22.73
N VAL A 183 -8.87 -3.51 22.69
CA VAL A 183 -9.36 -4.86 22.45
C VAL A 183 -9.72 -5.44 23.83
N SER A 184 -11.02 -5.54 24.08
CA SER A 184 -11.56 -6.36 25.17
C SER A 184 -11.51 -7.83 24.83
#